data_56abba5635110346d842c5bf8e77ae12
#
_entry.id   56abba5635110346d842c5bf8e77ae12
#
_cell.length_a   1.000
_cell.length_b   1.000
_cell.length_c   1.000
_cell.angle_alpha   90.00
_cell.angle_beta   90.00
_cell.angle_gamma   90.00
#
_symmetry.space_group_name_H-M   'P 1'
#
loop_
_entity.id
_entity.type
_entity.pdbx_description
1 polymer ?
#
loop_
_entity_poly.entity_id
_entity_poly.type
_entity_poly.pdbx_seq_one_letter_code
_entity_poly.pdbx_strand_id
1 'polypeptide(L)'
;PVSLPSCSLFLSIPYTPARAIMEAGLPLALATDFNPGSSPSGNMNLVVSLACIKMNMTPEEAINAATINGAYAMGLSKTHGSISRGKIANFIITKNIPSYAYLPYAFGTNAIEDVYINGKSVN
;
A
#
# COMPACT_ATOMS: atom_id res chain seq x y z
N PRO A 1 8.55 -11.38 -0.91
CA PRO A 1 9.33 -10.13 -0.96
C PRO A 1 8.50 -8.92 -0.52
N VAL A 2 9.19 -7.91 0.02
CA VAL A 2 8.61 -6.62 0.40
C VAL A 2 9.41 -5.52 -0.30
N SER A 3 8.73 -4.57 -0.96
CA SER A 3 9.35 -3.41 -1.59
C SER A 3 9.12 -2.14 -0.77
N LEU A 4 10.11 -1.26 -0.80
CA LEU A 4 10.19 -0.02 -0.02
C LEU A 4 10.36 1.20 -0.97
N PRO A 5 9.36 1.56 -1.78
CA PRO A 5 9.51 2.57 -2.82
C PRO A 5 9.85 3.97 -2.31
N SER A 6 9.40 4.32 -1.09
CA SER A 6 9.76 5.60 -0.46
C SER A 6 11.25 5.72 -0.16
N CYS A 7 11.86 4.62 0.27
CA CYS A 7 13.31 4.54 0.47
C CYS A 7 14.05 4.74 -0.87
N SER A 8 13.61 4.05 -1.93
CA SER A 8 14.20 4.21 -3.28
C SER A 8 14.08 5.65 -3.78
N LEU A 9 12.94 6.30 -3.56
CA LEU A 9 12.75 7.71 -3.91
C LEU A 9 13.72 8.62 -3.13
N PHE A 10 13.74 8.47 -1.80
CA PHE A 10 14.50 9.36 -0.93
C PHE A 10 16.02 9.26 -1.15
N LEU A 11 16.52 8.05 -1.34
CA LEU A 11 17.94 7.78 -1.55
C LEU A 11 18.38 7.85 -3.03
N SER A 12 17.45 8.08 -3.96
CA SER A 12 17.70 8.08 -5.41
C SER A 12 18.37 6.78 -5.91
N ILE A 13 17.93 5.64 -5.37
CA ILE A 13 18.39 4.31 -5.76
C ILE A 13 17.38 3.60 -6.68
N PRO A 14 17.77 2.54 -7.41
CA PRO A 14 16.86 1.79 -8.28
C PRO A 14 15.64 1.25 -7.54
N TYR A 15 14.48 1.28 -8.21
CA TYR A 15 13.25 0.67 -7.70
C TYR A 15 13.27 -0.84 -7.86
N THR A 16 12.52 -1.52 -7.01
CA THR A 16 12.30 -2.97 -7.09
C THR A 16 11.72 -3.35 -8.46
N PRO A 17 12.23 -4.40 -9.13
CA PRO A 17 11.73 -4.87 -10.42
C PRO A 17 10.42 -5.65 -10.23
N ALA A 18 9.32 -4.93 -9.92
CA ALA A 18 8.04 -5.52 -9.53
C ALA A 18 7.49 -6.47 -10.61
N ARG A 19 7.56 -6.07 -11.89
CA ARG A 19 7.08 -6.92 -13.00
C ARG A 19 7.75 -8.29 -13.00
N ALA A 20 9.08 -8.32 -12.94
CA ALA A 20 9.82 -9.58 -12.96
C ALA A 20 9.49 -10.49 -11.75
N ILE A 21 9.30 -9.89 -10.56
CA ILE A 21 8.90 -10.62 -9.36
C ILE A 21 7.50 -11.24 -9.53
N MET A 22 6.55 -10.45 -10.02
CA MET A 22 5.17 -10.88 -10.20
C MET A 22 5.02 -11.90 -11.33
N GLU A 23 5.75 -11.73 -12.43
CA GLU A 23 5.81 -12.70 -13.54
C GLU A 23 6.44 -14.03 -13.12
N ALA A 24 7.32 -14.03 -12.13
CA ALA A 24 7.84 -15.23 -11.49
C ALA A 24 6.82 -15.90 -10.53
N GLY A 25 5.58 -15.39 -10.44
CA GLY A 25 4.52 -15.92 -9.58
C GLY A 25 4.70 -15.61 -8.09
N LEU A 26 5.56 -14.66 -7.74
CA LEU A 26 5.83 -14.28 -6.35
C LEU A 26 4.93 -13.12 -5.91
N PRO A 27 4.25 -13.20 -4.79
CA PRO A 27 3.49 -12.09 -4.23
C PRO A 27 4.46 -11.01 -3.74
N LEU A 28 4.19 -9.76 -4.11
CA LEU A 28 4.96 -8.59 -3.67
C LEU A 28 4.14 -7.79 -2.67
N ALA A 29 4.71 -7.51 -1.50
CA ALA A 29 4.14 -6.57 -0.53
C ALA A 29 4.82 -5.19 -0.65
N LEU A 30 4.12 -4.15 -0.19
CA LEU A 30 4.62 -2.78 -0.08
C LEU A 30 4.65 -2.34 1.38
N ALA A 31 5.68 -1.59 1.76
CA ALA A 31 5.79 -0.97 3.07
C ALA A 31 6.41 0.43 2.98
N THR A 32 6.17 1.26 3.99
CA THR A 32 6.69 2.63 4.07
C THR A 32 8.16 2.68 4.41
N ASP A 33 8.65 1.68 5.17
CA ASP A 33 9.99 1.73 5.76
C ASP A 33 10.20 3.02 6.60
N PHE A 34 9.17 3.44 7.33
CA PHE A 34 9.18 4.72 8.03
C PHE A 34 10.34 4.80 9.04
N ASN A 35 11.34 5.60 8.71
CA ASN A 35 12.50 5.87 9.55
C ASN A 35 13.15 7.22 9.18
N PRO A 36 13.91 7.87 10.09
CA PRO A 36 14.48 9.18 9.81
C PRO A 36 15.65 9.15 8.82
N GLY A 37 16.26 8.00 8.57
CA GLY A 37 17.49 7.89 7.74
C GLY A 37 17.22 7.76 6.25
N SER A 38 16.20 7.03 5.84
CA SER A 38 15.98 6.66 4.44
C SER A 38 14.55 6.78 3.96
N SER A 39 13.58 6.97 4.85
CA SER A 39 12.16 7.10 4.48
C SER A 39 11.39 7.86 5.57
N PRO A 40 11.56 9.18 5.69
CA PRO A 40 10.92 9.97 6.76
C PRO A 40 9.43 10.24 6.46
N SER A 41 8.72 9.30 5.87
CA SER A 41 7.30 9.41 5.53
C SER A 41 6.56 8.10 5.79
N GLY A 42 5.54 8.16 6.65
CA GLY A 42 4.58 7.06 6.86
C GLY A 42 3.43 7.04 5.85
N ASN A 43 3.50 7.82 4.77
CA ASN A 43 2.40 7.97 3.82
C ASN A 43 2.29 6.76 2.88
N MET A 44 1.41 5.81 3.23
CA MET A 44 1.16 4.61 2.43
C MET A 44 0.51 4.92 1.08
N ASN A 45 -0.26 6.01 0.94
CA ASN A 45 -0.80 6.44 -0.35
C ASN A 45 0.31 6.84 -1.33
N LEU A 46 1.35 7.52 -0.85
CA LEU A 46 2.54 7.82 -1.65
C LEU A 46 3.26 6.53 -2.09
N VAL A 47 3.40 5.56 -1.20
CA VAL A 47 4.02 4.25 -1.52
C VAL A 47 3.26 3.54 -2.65
N VAL A 48 1.94 3.49 -2.57
CA VAL A 48 1.07 2.91 -3.62
C VAL A 48 1.21 3.69 -4.94
N SER A 49 1.27 5.02 -4.89
CA SER A 49 1.49 5.84 -6.08
C SER A 49 2.85 5.58 -6.73
N LEU A 50 3.91 5.49 -5.94
CA LEU A 50 5.25 5.18 -6.43
C LEU A 50 5.32 3.78 -7.07
N ALA A 51 4.62 2.81 -6.50
CA ALA A 51 4.52 1.47 -7.08
C ALA A 51 3.89 1.50 -8.49
N CYS A 52 2.84 2.30 -8.68
CA CYS A 52 2.24 2.49 -10.01
C CYS A 52 3.15 3.26 -10.95
N ILE A 53 3.72 4.40 -10.52
CA ILE A 53 4.44 5.33 -11.39
C ILE A 53 5.84 4.81 -11.74
N LYS A 54 6.54 4.19 -10.77
CA LYS A 54 7.96 3.83 -10.87
C LYS A 54 8.23 2.34 -11.02
N MET A 55 7.29 1.49 -10.63
CA MET A 55 7.48 0.04 -10.65
C MET A 55 6.53 -0.65 -11.63
N ASN A 56 5.76 0.11 -12.43
CA ASN A 56 4.81 -0.38 -13.43
C ASN A 56 3.76 -1.36 -12.88
N MET A 57 3.34 -1.16 -11.64
CA MET A 57 2.23 -1.90 -11.06
C MET A 57 0.90 -1.26 -11.47
N THR A 58 -0.14 -2.07 -11.69
CA THR A 58 -1.50 -1.53 -11.85
C THR A 58 -2.03 -1.05 -10.49
N PRO A 59 -3.05 -0.18 -10.45
CA PRO A 59 -3.67 0.25 -9.19
C PRO A 59 -4.12 -0.92 -8.30
N GLU A 60 -4.71 -1.95 -8.91
CA GLU A 60 -5.16 -3.17 -8.22
C GLU A 60 -3.99 -3.91 -7.56
N GLU A 61 -2.92 -4.10 -8.31
CA GLU A 61 -1.72 -4.78 -7.83
C GLU A 61 -1.08 -4.02 -6.68
N ALA A 62 -0.97 -2.69 -6.79
CA ALA A 62 -0.36 -1.85 -5.76
C ALA A 62 -1.22 -1.79 -4.49
N ILE A 63 -2.55 -1.71 -4.61
CA ILE A 63 -3.47 -1.76 -3.47
C ILE A 63 -3.43 -3.13 -2.79
N ASN A 64 -3.46 -4.23 -3.57
CA ASN A 64 -3.31 -5.58 -3.02
C ASN A 64 -1.95 -5.78 -2.33
N ALA A 65 -0.88 -5.24 -2.90
CA ALA A 65 0.45 -5.29 -2.31
C ALA A 65 0.52 -4.55 -0.96
N ALA A 66 -0.21 -3.44 -0.83
CA ALA A 66 -0.29 -2.64 0.40
C ALA A 66 -1.26 -3.22 1.45
N THR A 67 -2.14 -4.13 1.08
CA THR A 67 -3.20 -4.66 1.95
C THR A 67 -3.06 -6.16 2.18
N ILE A 68 -3.56 -6.99 1.27
CA ILE A 68 -3.62 -8.46 1.45
C ILE A 68 -2.22 -9.08 1.48
N ASN A 69 -1.31 -8.65 0.60
CA ASN A 69 0.06 -9.16 0.58
C ASN A 69 0.87 -8.64 1.78
N GLY A 70 0.61 -7.38 2.21
CA GLY A 70 1.18 -6.83 3.43
C GLY A 70 0.79 -7.64 4.67
N ALA A 71 -0.50 -7.97 4.79
CA ALA A 71 -0.99 -8.83 5.88
C ALA A 71 -0.36 -10.24 5.81
N TYR A 72 -0.20 -10.80 4.62
CA TYR A 72 0.46 -12.08 4.44
C TYR A 72 1.93 -12.04 4.86
N ALA A 73 2.66 -11.00 4.45
CA ALA A 73 4.07 -10.82 4.82
C ALA A 73 4.29 -10.71 6.34
N MET A 74 3.29 -10.19 7.06
CA MET A 74 3.31 -10.10 8.53
C MET A 74 2.74 -11.33 9.25
N GLY A 75 2.31 -12.36 8.54
CA GLY A 75 1.65 -13.53 9.14
C GLY A 75 0.21 -13.28 9.62
N LEU A 76 -0.42 -12.18 9.19
CA LEU A 76 -1.73 -11.72 9.64
C LEU A 76 -2.86 -11.96 8.64
N SER A 77 -2.63 -12.70 7.56
CA SER A 77 -3.59 -12.88 6.45
C SER A 77 -4.93 -13.49 6.86
N LYS A 78 -4.96 -14.26 7.96
CA LYS A 78 -6.19 -14.85 8.50
C LYS A 78 -7.13 -13.81 9.13
N THR A 79 -6.59 -12.71 9.62
CA THR A 79 -7.32 -11.71 10.42
C THR A 79 -7.34 -10.32 9.78
N HIS A 80 -6.45 -10.01 8.85
CA HIS A 80 -6.27 -8.68 8.24
C HIS A 80 -6.14 -8.77 6.71
N GLY A 81 -6.03 -7.61 6.07
CA GLY A 81 -5.66 -7.43 4.67
C GLY A 81 -6.82 -7.44 3.68
N SER A 82 -8.04 -7.77 4.11
CA SER A 82 -9.24 -7.69 3.26
C SER A 82 -10.49 -7.47 4.09
N ILE A 83 -11.53 -6.91 3.48
CA ILE A 83 -12.86 -6.77 4.08
C ILE A 83 -13.61 -8.07 3.82
N SER A 84 -13.56 -8.99 4.78
CA SER A 84 -14.17 -10.32 4.68
C SER A 84 -14.75 -10.74 6.02
N ARG A 85 -15.80 -11.58 6.01
CA ARG A 85 -16.38 -12.11 7.25
C ARG A 85 -15.33 -12.84 8.08
N GLY A 86 -15.31 -12.57 9.39
CA GLY A 86 -14.38 -13.18 10.34
C GLY A 86 -13.04 -12.47 10.45
N LYS A 87 -12.78 -11.44 9.64
CA LYS A 87 -11.59 -10.59 9.79
C LYS A 87 -11.88 -9.37 10.66
N ILE A 88 -10.81 -8.83 11.23
CA ILE A 88 -10.86 -7.61 12.03
C ILE A 88 -11.26 -6.43 11.14
N ALA A 89 -12.20 -5.63 11.62
CA ALA A 89 -12.75 -4.48 10.89
C ALA A 89 -11.78 -3.29 10.93
N ASN A 90 -10.66 -3.42 10.22
CA ASN A 90 -9.69 -2.37 9.94
C ASN A 90 -9.84 -1.94 8.49
N PHE A 91 -10.34 -0.74 8.26
CA PHE A 91 -10.57 -0.22 6.91
C PHE A 91 -10.58 1.31 6.90
N ILE A 92 -10.43 1.87 5.72
CA ILE A 92 -10.59 3.30 5.47
C ILE A 92 -11.86 3.55 4.66
N ILE A 93 -12.46 4.72 4.85
CA ILE A 93 -13.48 5.28 3.97
C ILE A 93 -12.84 6.47 3.24
N THR A 94 -13.05 6.53 1.95
CA THR A 94 -12.56 7.65 1.14
C THR A 94 -13.64 8.68 0.93
N LYS A 95 -13.25 9.92 0.72
CA LYS A 95 -14.10 10.94 0.09
C LYS A 95 -14.65 10.39 -1.22
N ASN A 96 -15.66 11.06 -1.78
CA ASN A 96 -16.17 10.67 -3.09
C ASN A 96 -15.07 10.78 -4.14
N ILE A 97 -14.65 9.63 -4.68
CA ILE A 97 -13.63 9.52 -5.73
C ILE A 97 -14.20 8.72 -6.90
N PRO A 98 -13.79 9.00 -8.15
CA PRO A 98 -14.38 8.35 -9.33
C PRO A 98 -14.13 6.84 -9.39
N SER A 99 -13.01 6.36 -8.83
CA SER A 99 -12.67 4.94 -8.71
C SER A 99 -11.49 4.76 -7.73
N TYR A 100 -11.21 3.51 -7.32
CA TYR A 100 -10.03 3.21 -6.50
C TYR A 100 -8.70 3.56 -7.20
N ALA A 101 -8.66 3.59 -8.54
CA ALA A 101 -7.48 4.00 -9.31
C ALA A 101 -7.13 5.48 -9.11
N TYR A 102 -8.08 6.29 -8.61
CA TYR A 102 -7.82 7.69 -8.27
C TYR A 102 -6.82 7.82 -7.09
N LEU A 103 -6.79 6.85 -6.17
CA LEU A 103 -5.87 6.88 -5.02
C LEU A 103 -4.40 6.99 -5.46
N PRO A 104 -3.85 6.08 -6.29
CA PRO A 104 -2.49 6.23 -6.77
C PRO A 104 -2.30 7.37 -7.78
N TYR A 105 -3.33 7.75 -8.53
CA TYR A 105 -3.26 8.84 -9.49
C TYR A 105 -3.08 10.20 -8.80
N ALA A 106 -3.85 10.48 -7.76
CA ALA A 106 -3.83 11.75 -7.03
C ALA A 106 -2.79 11.73 -5.90
N PHE A 107 -1.55 11.41 -6.21
CA PHE A 107 -0.47 11.09 -5.25
C PHE A 107 -0.17 12.18 -4.21
N GLY A 108 -0.58 13.43 -4.44
CA GLY A 108 -0.44 14.54 -3.49
C GLY A 108 -1.71 14.83 -2.68
N THR A 109 -2.80 14.10 -2.93
CA THR A 109 -4.10 14.35 -2.31
C THR A 109 -4.41 13.32 -1.24
N ASN A 110 -4.83 13.78 -0.06
CA ASN A 110 -5.40 12.88 0.95
C ASN A 110 -6.91 12.67 0.65
N ALA A 111 -7.22 11.54 0.07
CA ALA A 111 -8.59 11.14 -0.22
C ALA A 111 -9.24 10.35 0.93
N ILE A 112 -8.55 10.11 2.04
CA ILE A 112 -9.11 9.42 3.21
C ILE A 112 -10.03 10.39 3.95
N GLU A 113 -11.24 9.95 4.24
CA GLU A 113 -12.24 10.67 5.01
C GLU A 113 -12.31 10.13 6.44
N ASP A 114 -12.32 8.80 6.58
CA ASP A 114 -12.45 8.17 7.88
C ASP A 114 -11.59 6.91 7.98
N VAL A 115 -11.15 6.57 9.19
CA VAL A 115 -10.34 5.39 9.49
C VAL A 115 -11.00 4.59 10.61
N TYR A 116 -11.15 3.29 10.40
CA TYR A 116 -11.71 2.36 11.37
C TYR A 116 -10.67 1.36 11.83
N ILE A 117 -10.53 1.20 13.13
CA ILE A 117 -9.68 0.18 13.77
C ILE A 117 -10.55 -0.62 14.74
N ASN A 118 -10.55 -1.94 14.58
CA ASN A 118 -11.42 -2.86 15.34
C ASN A 118 -12.92 -2.45 15.29
N GLY A 119 -13.35 -1.94 14.13
CA GLY A 119 -14.73 -1.50 13.92
C GLY A 119 -15.10 -0.16 14.56
N LYS A 120 -14.14 0.58 15.10
CA LYS A 120 -14.36 1.91 15.70
C LYS A 120 -13.66 2.96 14.89
N SER A 121 -14.34 4.09 14.58
CA SER A 121 -13.71 5.27 14.01
C SER A 121 -12.64 5.81 14.96
N VAL A 122 -11.50 6.24 14.41
CA VAL A 122 -10.36 6.81 15.14
C VAL A 122 -10.07 8.26 14.73
N ASN A 123 -11.00 8.86 14.01
CA ASN A 123 -10.95 10.30 13.66
C ASN A 123 -11.57 11.17 14.75
#